data_1c3ccfc462473ef7434c4e09b1470359
#
_entry.id   1c3ccfc462473ef7434c4e09b1470359
#
_cell.length_a   1.000
_cell.length_b   1.000
_cell.length_c   1.000
_cell.angle_alpha   90.00
_cell.angle_beta   90.00
_cell.angle_gamma   90.00
#
_symmetry.space_group_name_H-M   'P 1'
#
loop_
_entity.id
_entity.type
_entity.pdbx_description
1 polymer ?
#
loop_
_entity_poly.entity_id
_entity_poly.type
_entity_poly.pdbx_seq_one_letter_code
_entity_poly.pdbx_strand_id
1 'polypeptide(L)'
;RIRERFDGVEETSEKETYTFGNTTFDYTNNELRTSASKTLITSRQAEILRLLAKHLNTSISRNTILEQIWGVASYTNSLALNVQISYLRKALRDDTSVQIESLMKKGYVLKTF
;
A
#
# COMPACT_ATOMS: atom_id res chain seq x y z
N ARG A 1 13.11 -21.16 19.49
CA ARG A 1 12.91 -21.28 18.96
C ARG A 1 12.92 -21.95 18.86
N ILE A 2 12.80 -21.10 19.15
CA ILE A 2 12.53 -21.20 18.61
C ILE A 2 12.53 -21.69 18.74
N ARG A 3 12.31 -21.00 18.82
CA ARG A 3 11.85 -21.00 18.44
C ARG A 3 11.69 -21.25 18.34
N GLU A 4 11.71 -20.80 18.65
CA GLU A 4 11.37 -20.75 18.21
C GLU A 4 11.15 -20.94 18.01
N ARG A 5 11.07 -20.98 18.58
CA ARG A 5 10.66 -20.94 18.02
C ARG A 5 10.35 -21.05 17.88
N PHE A 6 10.24 -20.85 18.21
CA PHE A 6 9.85 -20.78 17.67
C PHE A 6 9.67 -20.71 17.71
N ASP A 7 9.19 -20.58 18.21
CA ASP A 7 9.05 -20.22 17.60
C ASP A 7 8.84 -20.05 17.42
N GLY A 8 8.49 -19.70 17.82
CA GLY A 8 8.22 -19.20 16.79
C GLY A 8 8.01 -18.96 16.70
N VAL A 9 7.64 -18.99 17.02
CA VAL A 9 7.57 -18.43 16.31
C VAL A 9 7.50 -18.14 16.11
N GLU A 10 7.32 -17.81 16.20
CA GLU A 10 7.33 -17.33 15.60
C GLU A 10 7.31 -16.91 15.37
N GLU A 11 6.99 -17.01 15.37
CA GLU A 11 7.01 -16.43 14.92
C GLU A 11 7.02 -15.93 14.52
N THR A 12 6.80 -16.02 14.41
CA THR A 12 6.81 -15.29 13.92
C THR A 12 6.26 -14.96 13.29
N SER A 13 5.57 -15.30 13.39
CA SER A 13 5.10 -14.72 12.21
C SER A 13 5.03 -13.24 12.32
N GLU A 14 5.82 -12.72 11.62
CA GLU A 14 5.93 -11.32 11.62
C GLU A 14 4.81 -10.68 10.84
N LYS A 15 4.15 -9.75 11.47
CA LYS A 15 3.19 -8.92 10.77
C LYS A 15 3.95 -7.85 10.02
N GLU A 16 3.60 -7.68 8.76
CA GLU A 16 4.16 -6.61 7.96
C GLU A 16 3.23 -5.41 8.05
N THR A 17 3.65 -4.38 8.77
CA THR A 17 2.84 -3.18 8.97
C THR A 17 3.62 -1.94 8.61
N TYR A 18 2.90 -0.93 8.17
CA TYR A 18 3.47 0.37 7.80
C TYR A 18 2.64 1.46 8.47
N THR A 19 3.31 2.48 8.97
CA THR A 19 2.62 3.63 9.57
C THR A 19 3.00 4.87 8.78
N PHE A 20 1.99 5.61 8.35
CA PHE A 20 2.19 6.87 7.64
C PHE A 20 1.07 7.82 8.01
N GLY A 21 1.45 9.05 8.34
CA GLY A 21 0.50 10.00 8.89
C GLY A 21 -0.13 9.44 10.15
N ASN A 22 -1.45 9.45 10.21
CA ASN A 22 -2.21 8.87 11.33
C ASN A 22 -2.81 7.52 10.97
N THR A 23 -2.33 6.91 9.90
CA THR A 23 -2.84 5.65 9.38
C THR A 23 -1.85 4.52 9.64
N THR A 24 -2.37 3.38 10.07
CA THR A 24 -1.59 2.14 10.18
C THR A 24 -2.10 1.17 9.13
N PHE A 25 -1.19 0.70 8.29
CA PHE A 25 -1.51 -0.26 7.24
C PHE A 25 -0.96 -1.63 7.63
N ASP A 26 -1.85 -2.59 7.80
CA ASP A 26 -1.50 -3.98 8.09
C ASP A 26 -1.56 -4.78 6.80
N TYR A 27 -0.43 -4.97 6.16
CA TYR A 27 -0.34 -5.71 4.91
C TYR A 27 -0.73 -7.19 5.09
N THR A 28 -0.38 -7.75 6.24
CA THR A 28 -0.67 -9.16 6.52
C THR A 28 -2.17 -9.44 6.50
N ASN A 29 -2.96 -8.51 7.00
CA ASN A 29 -4.41 -8.67 7.11
C ASN A 29 -5.18 -7.81 6.11
N ASN A 30 -4.51 -7.12 5.20
CA ASN A 30 -5.12 -6.23 4.19
C ASN A 30 -6.04 -5.20 4.85
N GLU A 31 -5.54 -4.52 5.87
CA GLU A 31 -6.35 -3.66 6.70
C GLU A 31 -5.73 -2.28 6.84
N LEU A 32 -6.58 -1.26 6.73
CA LEU A 32 -6.18 0.13 6.98
C LEU A 32 -6.91 0.62 8.22
N ARG A 33 -6.15 1.16 9.17
CA ARG A 33 -6.70 1.76 10.38
C ARG A 33 -6.37 3.24 10.42
N THR A 34 -7.39 4.04 10.52
CA THR A 34 -7.22 5.48 10.76
C THR A 34 -7.79 5.81 12.13
N SER A 35 -7.67 7.06 12.56
CA SER A 35 -8.27 7.48 13.82
C SER A 35 -9.79 7.39 13.79
N ALA A 36 -10.39 7.42 12.60
CA ALA A 36 -11.85 7.44 12.43
C ALA A 36 -12.44 6.07 12.10
N SER A 37 -11.66 5.19 11.46
CA SER A 37 -12.25 3.96 10.94
C SER A 37 -11.21 2.88 10.70
N LYS A 38 -11.72 1.70 10.40
CA LYS A 38 -10.92 0.54 10.03
C LYS A 38 -11.53 -0.01 8.76
N THR A 39 -10.72 -0.16 7.73
CA THR A 39 -11.19 -0.53 6.39
C THR A 39 -10.39 -1.72 5.88
N LEU A 40 -11.09 -2.71 5.35
CA LEU A 40 -10.43 -3.83 4.67
C LEU A 40 -10.25 -3.47 3.20
N ILE A 41 -9.09 -3.83 2.66
CA ILE A 41 -8.79 -3.60 1.25
C ILE A 41 -8.49 -4.93 0.58
N THR A 42 -8.53 -4.94 -0.76
CA THR A 42 -8.25 -6.17 -1.50
C THR A 42 -6.74 -6.45 -1.52
N SER A 43 -6.38 -7.68 -1.84
CA SER A 43 -4.97 -8.05 -1.95
C SER A 43 -4.23 -7.19 -2.97
N ARG A 44 -4.87 -6.89 -4.09
CA ARG A 44 -4.25 -6.05 -5.12
C ARG A 44 -4.01 -4.64 -4.61
N GLN A 45 -5.00 -4.08 -3.92
CA GLN A 45 -4.86 -2.75 -3.32
C GLN A 45 -3.75 -2.74 -2.27
N ALA A 46 -3.68 -3.81 -1.48
CA ALA A 46 -2.64 -3.94 -0.46
C ALA A 46 -1.25 -4.01 -1.08
N GLU A 47 -1.09 -4.74 -2.18
CA GLU A 47 0.20 -4.81 -2.87
C GLU A 47 0.66 -3.45 -3.38
N ILE A 48 -0.27 -2.70 -3.96
CA ILE A 48 0.04 -1.35 -4.47
C ILE A 48 0.43 -0.44 -3.32
N LEU A 49 -0.37 -0.43 -2.25
CA LEU A 49 -0.11 0.44 -1.11
C LEU A 49 1.21 0.09 -0.43
N ARG A 50 1.51 -1.20 -0.33
CA ARG A 50 2.78 -1.66 0.23
C ARG A 50 3.97 -1.10 -0.55
N LEU A 51 3.89 -1.18 -1.88
CA LEU A 51 4.95 -0.65 -2.73
C LEU A 51 5.14 0.85 -2.52
N LEU A 52 4.03 1.60 -2.47
CA LEU A 52 4.09 3.04 -2.23
C LEU A 52 4.61 3.36 -0.83
N ALA A 53 4.20 2.59 0.17
CA ALA A 53 4.62 2.82 1.56
C ALA A 53 6.11 2.54 1.76
N LYS A 54 6.65 1.56 1.05
CA LYS A 54 8.10 1.28 1.10
C LYS A 54 8.92 2.44 0.53
N HIS A 55 8.32 3.26 -0.31
CA HIS A 55 8.98 4.40 -0.94
C HIS A 55 8.26 5.69 -0.59
N LEU A 56 7.90 5.83 0.68
CA LEU A 56 7.14 6.96 1.18
C LEU A 56 7.78 8.28 0.75
N ASN A 57 6.95 9.20 0.26
CA ASN A 57 7.36 10.52 -0.22
C ASN A 57 8.29 10.47 -1.44
N THR A 58 8.37 9.32 -2.11
CA THR A 58 9.17 9.14 -3.33
C THR A 58 8.25 8.62 -4.43
N SER A 59 8.33 9.21 -5.61
CA SER A 59 7.48 8.78 -6.71
C SER A 59 7.96 7.46 -7.30
N ILE A 60 7.00 6.63 -7.70
CA ILE A 60 7.27 5.36 -8.38
C ILE A 60 6.57 5.42 -9.73
N SER A 61 7.29 5.09 -10.80
CA SER A 61 6.71 5.16 -12.14
C SER A 61 5.57 4.17 -12.30
N ARG A 62 4.60 4.51 -13.16
CA ARG A 62 3.49 3.61 -13.46
C ARG A 62 4.00 2.27 -13.98
N ASN A 63 4.99 2.30 -14.87
CA ASN A 63 5.53 1.05 -15.43
C ASN A 63 6.13 0.17 -14.34
N THR A 64 6.86 0.75 -13.40
CA THR A 64 7.42 -0.01 -12.29
C THR A 64 6.32 -0.67 -11.47
N ILE A 65 5.27 0.08 -11.15
CA ILE A 65 4.14 -0.46 -10.39
C ILE A 65 3.48 -1.60 -11.18
N LEU A 66 3.23 -1.37 -12.47
CA LEU A 66 2.57 -2.37 -13.31
C LEU A 66 3.39 -3.63 -13.44
N GLU A 67 4.69 -3.50 -13.65
CA GLU A 67 5.57 -4.67 -13.80
C GLU A 67 5.68 -5.46 -12.50
N GLN A 68 5.78 -4.79 -11.37
CA GLN A 68 5.94 -5.48 -10.09
C GLN A 68 4.64 -6.12 -9.60
N ILE A 69 3.51 -5.49 -9.86
CA ILE A 69 2.22 -5.96 -9.34
C ILE A 69 1.51 -6.88 -10.35
N TRP A 70 1.50 -6.51 -11.62
CA TRP A 70 0.81 -7.27 -12.68
C TRP A 70 1.75 -8.11 -13.53
N GLY A 71 3.04 -7.86 -13.46
CA GLY A 71 4.03 -8.57 -14.26
C GLY A 71 4.29 -7.95 -15.62
N VAL A 72 3.39 -7.11 -16.12
CA VAL A 72 3.56 -6.48 -17.42
C VAL A 72 2.85 -5.13 -17.44
N ALA A 73 3.49 -4.16 -18.10
CA ALA A 73 2.95 -2.81 -18.22
C ALA A 73 2.11 -2.73 -19.51
N SER A 74 0.87 -3.16 -19.43
CA SER A 74 -0.05 -3.12 -20.58
C SER A 74 -1.07 -2.01 -20.39
N TYR A 75 -1.72 -1.63 -21.47
CA TYR A 75 -2.78 -0.62 -21.40
C TYR A 75 -3.92 -1.07 -20.48
N THR A 76 -4.33 -2.33 -20.61
CA THR A 76 -5.40 -2.90 -19.78
C THR A 76 -5.02 -2.84 -18.30
N ASN A 77 -3.80 -3.22 -17.94
CA ASN A 77 -3.34 -3.17 -16.56
C ASN A 77 -3.24 -1.72 -16.07
N SER A 78 -2.89 -0.80 -16.95
CA SER A 78 -2.85 0.62 -16.62
C SER A 78 -4.22 1.14 -16.20
N LEU A 79 -5.29 0.70 -16.88
CA LEU A 79 -6.65 1.07 -16.49
C LEU A 79 -7.02 0.47 -15.14
N ALA A 80 -6.62 -0.77 -14.90
CA ALA A 80 -6.86 -1.42 -13.62
C ALA A 80 -6.15 -0.67 -12.48
N LEU A 81 -4.93 -0.22 -12.73
CA LEU A 81 -4.19 0.56 -11.74
C LEU A 81 -4.93 1.84 -11.38
N ASN A 82 -5.46 2.56 -12.36
CA ASN A 82 -6.22 3.78 -12.11
C ASN A 82 -7.40 3.52 -11.16
N VAL A 83 -8.11 2.41 -11.38
CA VAL A 83 -9.25 2.03 -10.54
C VAL A 83 -8.80 1.75 -9.12
N GLN A 84 -7.72 0.99 -8.96
CA GLN A 84 -7.23 0.64 -7.62
C GLN A 84 -6.73 1.87 -6.85
N ILE A 85 -6.07 2.79 -7.53
CA ILE A 85 -5.63 4.04 -6.90
C ILE A 85 -6.83 4.84 -6.41
N SER A 86 -7.90 4.86 -7.21
CA SER A 86 -9.12 5.56 -6.83
C SER A 86 -9.71 4.99 -5.53
N TYR A 87 -9.76 3.66 -5.41
CA TYR A 87 -10.25 3.01 -4.19
C TYR A 87 -9.34 3.28 -3.00
N LEU A 88 -8.02 3.26 -3.21
CA LEU A 88 -7.08 3.55 -2.13
C LEU A 88 -7.23 4.99 -1.63
N ARG A 89 -7.45 5.94 -2.54
CA ARG A 89 -7.69 7.32 -2.15
C ARG A 89 -8.93 7.45 -1.28
N LYS A 90 -9.98 6.71 -1.62
CA LYS A 90 -11.20 6.69 -0.80
C LYS A 90 -10.95 6.10 0.57
N ALA A 91 -10.17 5.03 0.64
CA ALA A 91 -9.87 4.37 1.90
C ALA A 91 -9.04 5.24 2.82
N LEU A 92 -8.23 6.13 2.26
CA LEU A 92 -7.33 7.01 3.04
C LEU A 92 -7.91 8.40 3.28
N ARG A 93 -9.11 8.68 2.80
CA ARG A 93 -9.66 10.05 2.84
C ARG A 93 -9.85 10.60 4.26
N ASP A 94 -9.98 9.72 5.26
CA ASP A 94 -10.17 10.15 6.65
C ASP A 94 -8.90 10.66 7.29
N ASP A 95 -7.76 10.43 6.67
CA ASP A 95 -6.48 10.90 7.17
C ASP A 95 -5.94 11.99 6.25
N THR A 96 -6.14 13.23 6.66
CA THR A 96 -5.72 14.39 5.85
C THR A 96 -4.22 14.59 5.84
N SER A 97 -3.48 13.85 6.67
CA SER A 97 -2.01 13.93 6.68
C SER A 97 -1.37 13.00 5.63
N VAL A 98 -2.18 12.24 4.89
CA VAL A 98 -1.71 11.29 3.89
C VAL A 98 -2.43 11.52 2.57
N GLN A 99 -1.70 11.42 1.47
CA GLN A 99 -2.30 11.59 0.15
C GLN A 99 -1.54 10.77 -0.89
N ILE A 100 -2.28 10.09 -1.78
CA ILE A 100 -1.68 9.46 -2.94
C ILE A 100 -1.78 10.46 -4.08
N GLU A 101 -0.64 10.93 -4.55
CA GLU A 101 -0.58 11.95 -5.58
C GLU A 101 -0.16 11.36 -6.90
N SER A 102 -0.85 11.76 -7.98
CA SER A 102 -0.50 11.40 -9.34
C SER A 102 0.41 12.47 -9.90
N LEU A 103 1.60 12.08 -10.37
CA LEU A 103 2.54 13.02 -10.96
C LEU A 103 2.66 12.73 -12.45
N MET A 104 2.44 13.74 -13.28
CA MET A 104 2.54 13.57 -14.71
C MET A 104 3.94 13.06 -15.09
N LYS A 105 3.99 11.95 -15.84
CA LYS A 105 5.22 11.31 -16.31
C LYS A 105 6.11 10.74 -15.22
N LYS A 106 5.73 10.87 -13.94
CA LYS A 106 6.55 10.37 -12.83
C LYS A 106 5.85 9.25 -12.03
N GLY A 107 4.55 9.05 -12.26
CA GLY A 107 3.80 8.00 -11.61
C GLY A 107 3.05 8.45 -10.38
N TYR A 108 3.18 7.68 -9.30
CA TYR A 108 2.43 7.93 -8.07
C TYR A 108 3.37 8.05 -6.89
N VAL A 109 2.93 8.79 -5.88
CA VAL A 109 3.67 8.91 -4.63
C VAL A 109 2.69 8.92 -3.46
N LEU A 110 3.03 8.21 -2.39
CA LEU A 110 2.30 8.28 -1.14
C LEU A 110 2.97 9.35 -0.29
N LYS A 111 2.29 10.47 -0.12
CA LYS A 111 2.86 11.63 0.58
C LYS A 111 2.29 11.77 1.97
N THR A 112 3.14 12.20 2.89
CA THR A 112 2.71 12.58 4.24
C THR A 112 3.03 14.05 4.45
N PHE A 113 2.19 14.70 5.28
CA PHE A 113 2.31 16.15 5.53
C PHE A 113 2.54 16.45 7.00
#